data_1f77f24d1024f8c31e5b57c4bbbd2660
#
_entry.id   1f77f24d1024f8c31e5b57c4bbbd2660
#
_cell.length_a   1.000
_cell.length_b   1.000
_cell.length_c   1.000
_cell.angle_alpha   90.00
_cell.angle_beta   90.00
_cell.angle_gamma   90.00
#
_symmetry.space_group_name_H-M   'P 1'
#
loop_
_entity.id
_entity.type
_entity.pdbx_description
1 polymer ?
#
loop_
_entity_poly.entity_id
_entity_poly.type
_entity_poly.pdbx_seq_one_letter_code
_entity_poly.pdbx_strand_id
1 'polypeptide(L)'
;RLPYASLKSAVAVFTKGIAKTYGRQGVRANCIAPGAIETEALQMLRKMLSEQRGLPPEGLLEQVMVEEWHLDVSLQRPGQPKEVGELIAFLLSKRAGYLTGALINIDGGTSF
;
A
#
# COMPACT_ATOMS: atom_id res chain seq x y z
N ARG A 1 -12.00 -1.81 -11.61
CA ARG A 1 -10.78 -2.31 -10.95
C ARG A 1 -9.75 -2.94 -11.87
N LEU A 2 -10.20 -3.49 -13.01
CA LEU A 2 -9.26 -4.09 -13.97
C LEU A 2 -8.20 -3.11 -14.49
N PRO A 3 -8.54 -1.86 -14.89
CA PRO A 3 -7.51 -0.91 -15.32
C PRO A 3 -6.50 -0.60 -14.21
N TYR A 4 -6.96 -0.45 -12.96
CA TYR A 4 -6.10 -0.18 -11.83
C TYR A 4 -5.15 -1.35 -11.54
N ALA A 5 -5.70 -2.57 -11.50
CA ALA A 5 -4.90 -3.77 -11.28
C ALA A 5 -3.88 -3.99 -12.40
N SER A 6 -4.27 -3.72 -13.64
CA SER A 6 -3.38 -3.82 -14.79
C SER A 6 -2.23 -2.82 -14.71
N LEU A 7 -2.51 -1.58 -14.31
CA LEU A 7 -1.48 -0.56 -14.13
C LEU A 7 -0.52 -0.94 -13.01
N LYS A 8 -1.04 -1.46 -11.90
CA LYS A 8 -0.20 -1.95 -10.80
C LYS A 8 0.75 -3.05 -11.25
N SER A 9 0.22 -4.01 -12.02
CA SER A 9 1.03 -5.10 -12.57
C SER A 9 2.09 -4.58 -13.53
N ALA A 10 1.73 -3.59 -14.36
CA ALA A 10 2.67 -2.97 -15.29
C ALA A 10 3.83 -2.30 -14.57
N VAL A 11 3.56 -1.58 -13.47
CA VAL A 11 4.61 -0.95 -12.66
C VAL A 11 5.55 -2.00 -12.06
N ALA A 12 5.00 -3.09 -11.54
CA ALA A 12 5.80 -4.17 -10.96
C ALA A 12 6.71 -4.82 -12.01
N VAL A 13 6.17 -5.11 -13.19
CA VAL A 13 6.95 -5.71 -14.29
C VAL A 13 8.01 -4.75 -14.79
N PHE A 14 7.68 -3.47 -14.94
CA PHE A 14 8.64 -2.44 -15.35
C PHE A 14 9.78 -2.33 -14.34
N THR A 15 9.48 -2.33 -13.05
CA THR A 15 10.46 -2.31 -11.97
C THR A 15 11.41 -3.50 -12.08
N LYS A 16 10.87 -4.69 -12.32
CA LYS A 16 11.67 -5.88 -12.51
C LYS A 16 12.58 -5.77 -13.73
N GLY A 17 12.09 -5.15 -14.80
CA GLY A 17 12.88 -4.87 -15.99
C GLY A 17 14.06 -3.97 -15.69
N ILE A 18 13.85 -2.89 -14.94
CA ILE A 18 14.92 -1.99 -14.51
C ILE A 18 15.95 -2.75 -13.68
N ALA A 19 15.49 -3.55 -12.72
CA ALA A 19 16.37 -4.32 -11.86
C ALA A 19 17.28 -5.26 -12.68
N LYS A 20 16.72 -5.94 -13.66
CA LYS A 20 17.47 -6.86 -14.52
C LYS A 20 18.42 -6.12 -15.45
N THR A 21 17.99 -5.01 -16.02
CA THR A 21 18.78 -4.27 -17.01
C THR A 21 19.99 -3.59 -16.38
N TYR A 22 19.80 -3.01 -15.19
CA TYR A 22 20.82 -2.15 -14.56
C TYR A 22 21.47 -2.77 -13.32
N GLY A 23 21.09 -4.01 -12.97
CA GLY A 23 21.64 -4.68 -11.78
C GLY A 23 23.15 -4.81 -11.81
N ARG A 24 23.73 -5.07 -12.98
CA ARG A 24 25.19 -5.18 -13.14
C ARG A 24 25.92 -3.87 -12.86
N GLN A 25 25.21 -2.76 -12.94
CA GLN A 25 25.76 -1.42 -12.66
C GLN A 25 25.52 -1.01 -11.21
N GLY A 26 25.02 -1.91 -10.38
CA GLY A 26 24.76 -1.65 -8.97
C GLY A 26 23.45 -0.92 -8.69
N VAL A 27 22.55 -0.84 -9.67
CA VAL A 27 21.24 -0.21 -9.50
C VAL A 27 20.24 -1.25 -9.01
N ARG A 28 19.58 -0.94 -7.91
CA ARG A 28 18.47 -1.75 -7.39
C ARG A 28 17.14 -1.02 -7.64
N ALA A 29 16.14 -1.77 -7.96
CA ALA A 29 14.79 -1.26 -8.17
C ALA A 29 13.78 -2.21 -7.54
N ASN A 30 12.97 -1.69 -6.62
CA ASN A 30 11.92 -2.45 -5.97
C ASN A 30 10.62 -1.67 -6.05
N CYS A 31 9.52 -2.38 -6.07
CA CYS A 31 8.18 -1.79 -6.11
C CYS A 31 7.48 -2.06 -4.78
N ILE A 32 6.87 -1.05 -4.20
CA ILE A 32 6.01 -1.24 -3.04
C ILE A 32 4.55 -1.03 -3.45
N ALA A 33 3.67 -1.79 -2.83
CA ALA A 33 2.24 -1.71 -3.08
C ALA A 33 1.52 -1.48 -1.75
N PRO A 34 1.34 -0.21 -1.35
CA PRO A 34 0.61 0.09 -0.13
C PRO A 34 -0.87 -0.22 -0.26
N GLY A 35 -1.48 -0.65 0.82
CA GLY A 35 -2.92 -0.77 0.93
C GLY A 35 -3.56 0.54 1.39
N ALA A 36 -4.56 0.42 2.26
CA ALA A 36 -5.21 1.59 2.85
C ALA A 36 -4.28 2.22 3.88
N ILE A 37 -3.86 3.45 3.61
CA ILE A 37 -2.93 4.20 4.47
C ILE A 37 -3.66 5.42 5.03
N GLU A 38 -3.46 5.69 6.32
CA GLU A 38 -4.08 6.79 7.03
C GLU A 38 -3.50 8.12 6.56
N THR A 39 -4.03 8.61 5.45
CA THR A 39 -3.69 9.91 4.85
C THR A 39 -4.73 10.95 5.27
N GLU A 40 -4.48 12.21 4.94
CA GLU A 40 -5.48 13.27 5.13
C GLU A 40 -6.79 12.93 4.39
N ALA A 41 -6.68 12.37 3.19
CA ALA A 41 -7.85 11.97 2.43
C ALA A 41 -8.67 10.90 3.16
N LEU A 42 -8.02 9.94 3.78
CA LEU A 42 -8.70 8.90 4.54
C LEU A 42 -9.35 9.45 5.81
N GLN A 43 -8.65 10.38 6.48
CA GLN A 43 -9.21 11.08 7.65
C GLN A 43 -10.45 11.89 7.29
N MET A 44 -10.39 12.62 6.17
CA MET A 44 -11.54 13.37 5.66
C MET A 44 -12.70 12.45 5.30
N LEU A 45 -12.42 11.31 4.70
CA LEU A 45 -13.45 10.32 4.36
C LEU A 45 -14.11 9.78 5.62
N ARG A 46 -13.34 9.46 6.64
CA ARG A 46 -13.87 8.98 7.93
C ARG A 46 -14.80 10.03 8.55
N LYS A 47 -14.38 11.28 8.55
CA LYS A 47 -15.19 12.39 9.08
C LYS A 47 -16.49 12.55 8.28
N MET A 48 -16.40 12.52 6.96
CA MET A 48 -17.56 12.67 6.09
C MET A 48 -18.58 11.53 6.30
N LEU A 49 -18.11 10.30 6.42
CA LEU A 49 -18.98 9.15 6.69
C LEU A 49 -19.68 9.29 8.05
N SER A 50 -18.94 9.74 9.06
CA SER A 50 -19.50 9.98 10.39
C SER A 50 -20.61 11.02 10.35
N GLU A 51 -20.41 12.12 9.65
CA GLU A 51 -21.41 13.18 9.51
C GLU A 51 -22.63 12.72 8.72
N GLN A 52 -22.43 12.02 7.60
CA GLN A 52 -23.51 11.55 6.76
C GLN A 52 -24.40 10.53 7.44
N ARG A 53 -23.84 9.68 8.26
CA ARG A 53 -24.55 8.56 8.89
C ARG A 53 -24.99 8.84 10.31
N GLY A 54 -24.55 9.95 10.89
CA GLY A 54 -24.85 10.29 12.27
C GLY A 54 -24.29 9.30 13.26
N LEU A 55 -23.15 8.70 12.96
CA LEU A 55 -22.51 7.68 13.78
C LEU A 55 -21.13 8.17 14.25
N PRO A 56 -20.64 7.67 15.40
CA PRO A 56 -19.28 7.99 15.83
C PRO A 56 -18.25 7.58 14.77
N PRO A 57 -17.14 8.34 14.62
CA PRO A 57 -16.14 8.04 13.61
C PRO A 57 -15.30 6.80 13.92
N GLU A 58 -15.21 6.41 15.20
CA GLU A 58 -14.37 5.29 15.62
C GLU A 58 -14.90 3.97 15.04
N GLY A 59 -14.05 3.29 14.29
CA GLY A 59 -14.38 1.99 13.69
C GLY A 59 -15.34 2.04 12.51
N LEU A 60 -15.88 3.22 12.18
CA LEU A 60 -16.89 3.34 11.13
C LEU A 60 -16.29 3.08 9.75
N LEU A 61 -15.14 3.68 9.46
CA LEU A 61 -14.48 3.48 8.17
C LEU A 61 -14.08 2.03 7.97
N GLU A 62 -13.53 1.41 8.99
CA GLU A 62 -13.12 0.00 8.95
C GLU A 62 -14.32 -0.90 8.68
N GLN A 63 -15.46 -0.62 9.31
CA GLN A 63 -16.69 -1.35 9.08
C GLN A 63 -17.17 -1.19 7.63
N VAL A 64 -17.18 0.02 7.11
CA VAL A 64 -17.56 0.30 5.72
C VAL A 64 -16.64 -0.39 4.74
N MET A 65 -15.34 -0.37 5.02
CA MET A 65 -14.36 -1.05 4.16
C MET A 65 -14.65 -2.54 4.04
N VAL A 66 -14.98 -3.19 5.14
CA VAL A 66 -15.26 -4.64 5.14
C VAL A 66 -16.64 -4.93 4.56
N GLU A 67 -17.68 -4.28 5.06
CA GLU A 67 -19.07 -4.65 4.76
C GLU A 67 -19.54 -4.12 3.40
N GLU A 68 -19.14 -2.92 3.03
CA GLU A 68 -19.61 -2.29 1.80
C GLU A 68 -18.62 -2.38 0.65
N TRP A 69 -17.32 -2.23 0.95
CA TRP A 69 -16.28 -2.27 -0.10
C TRP A 69 -15.66 -3.64 -0.25
N HIS A 70 -16.00 -4.57 0.62
CA HIS A 70 -15.47 -5.94 0.62
C HIS A 70 -13.95 -5.98 0.68
N LEU A 71 -13.36 -5.06 1.43
CA LEU A 71 -11.91 -5.01 1.67
C LEU A 71 -11.63 -5.62 3.03
N ASP A 72 -11.11 -6.83 3.02
CA ASP A 72 -10.73 -7.52 4.24
C ASP A 72 -9.25 -7.25 4.52
N VAL A 73 -8.99 -6.47 5.57
CA VAL A 73 -7.64 -6.18 6.04
C VAL A 73 -7.40 -7.02 7.29
N SER A 74 -6.50 -7.99 7.18
CA SER A 74 -6.27 -8.95 8.27
C SER A 74 -5.84 -8.29 9.57
N LEU A 75 -5.04 -7.21 9.49
CA LEU A 75 -4.61 -6.47 10.68
C LEU A 75 -5.67 -5.50 11.21
N GLN A 76 -6.82 -5.40 10.53
CA GLN A 76 -8.00 -4.67 10.97
C GLN A 76 -7.76 -3.18 11.25
N ARG A 77 -6.85 -2.59 10.52
CA ARG A 77 -6.58 -1.15 10.58
C ARG A 77 -5.91 -0.69 9.30
N PRO A 78 -6.02 0.60 8.94
CA PRO A 78 -5.17 1.17 7.91
C PRO A 78 -3.73 1.25 8.42
N GLY A 79 -2.78 1.26 7.49
CA GLY A 79 -1.38 1.49 7.82
C GLY A 79 -1.14 2.98 8.09
N GLN A 80 -0.06 3.27 8.79
CA GLN A 80 0.38 4.64 9.00
C GLN A 80 1.40 5.05 7.94
N PRO A 81 1.42 6.31 7.50
CA PRO A 81 2.44 6.78 6.56
C PRO A 81 3.86 6.46 7.01
N LYS A 82 4.12 6.53 8.31
CA LYS A 82 5.43 6.20 8.88
C LYS A 82 5.82 4.75 8.60
N GLU A 83 4.87 3.82 8.61
CA GLU A 83 5.16 2.42 8.34
C GLU A 83 5.63 2.23 6.89
N VAL A 84 5.03 2.93 5.95
CA VAL A 84 5.48 2.92 4.56
C VAL A 84 6.86 3.58 4.44
N GLY A 85 7.05 4.71 5.11
CA GLY A 85 8.32 5.43 5.12
C GLY A 85 9.47 4.60 5.67
N GLU A 86 9.22 3.83 6.72
CA GLU A 86 10.24 2.94 7.31
C GLU A 86 10.63 1.83 6.33
N LEU A 87 9.68 1.26 5.60
CA LEU A 87 9.98 0.27 4.56
C LEU A 87 10.82 0.89 3.44
N ILE A 88 10.45 2.08 2.97
CA ILE A 88 11.20 2.78 1.93
C ILE A 88 12.62 3.05 2.40
N ALA A 89 12.79 3.53 3.62
CA ALA A 89 14.12 3.81 4.18
C ALA A 89 14.98 2.55 4.24
N PHE A 90 14.41 1.42 4.64
CA PHE A 90 15.11 0.14 4.65
C PHE A 90 15.54 -0.26 3.23
N LEU A 91 14.61 -0.18 2.27
CA LEU A 91 14.89 -0.58 0.89
C LEU A 91 15.95 0.28 0.22
N LEU A 92 16.05 1.54 0.60
CA LEU A 92 17.05 2.46 0.09
C LEU A 92 18.42 2.31 0.78
N SER A 93 18.46 1.60 1.89
CA SER A 93 19.67 1.43 2.67
C SER A 93 20.55 0.29 2.15
N LYS A 94 21.82 0.28 2.57
CA LYS A 94 22.74 -0.82 2.25
C LYS A 94 22.29 -2.14 2.87
N ARG A 95 21.45 -2.10 3.90
CA ARG A 95 20.93 -3.29 4.55
C ARG A 95 20.05 -4.13 3.63
N ALA A 96 19.42 -3.47 2.64
CA ALA A 96 18.61 -4.13 1.63
C ALA A 96 19.40 -4.43 0.34
N GLY A 97 20.71 -4.57 0.46
CA GLY A 97 21.62 -4.65 -0.70
C GLY A 97 21.39 -5.85 -1.62
N TYR A 98 20.73 -6.89 -1.15
CA TYR A 98 20.41 -8.06 -1.98
C TYR A 98 18.98 -8.07 -2.47
N LEU A 99 18.20 -7.00 -2.22
CA LEU A 99 16.81 -6.86 -2.66
C LEU A 99 16.76 -6.03 -3.93
N THR A 100 16.33 -6.65 -5.01
CA THR A 100 16.06 -5.95 -6.27
C THR A 100 15.01 -6.72 -7.07
N GLY A 101 14.20 -6.01 -7.83
CA GLY A 101 13.15 -6.60 -8.64
C GLY A 101 11.95 -7.13 -7.84
N ALA A 102 11.85 -6.77 -6.57
CA ALA A 102 10.78 -7.26 -5.71
C ALA A 102 9.53 -6.39 -5.80
N LEU A 103 8.38 -7.04 -5.62
CA LEU A 103 7.12 -6.37 -5.36
C LEU A 103 6.75 -6.67 -3.90
N ILE A 104 6.67 -5.64 -3.09
CA ILE A 104 6.42 -5.80 -1.65
C ILE A 104 5.08 -5.16 -1.31
N ASN A 105 4.13 -5.99 -0.89
CA ASN A 105 2.85 -5.51 -0.41
C ASN A 105 3.00 -5.04 1.03
N ILE A 106 2.47 -3.86 1.32
CA ILE A 106 2.38 -3.32 2.67
C ILE A 106 0.94 -2.85 2.88
N ASP A 107 0.07 -3.81 3.15
CA ASP A 107 -1.38 -3.62 3.06
C ASP A 107 -2.14 -4.25 4.23
N GLY A 108 -1.45 -4.69 5.26
CA GLY A 108 -2.09 -5.30 6.43
C GLY A 108 -2.75 -6.63 6.14
N GLY A 109 -2.38 -7.28 5.04
CA GLY A 109 -2.99 -8.56 4.66
C GLY A 109 -4.33 -8.38 3.97
N THR A 110 -4.40 -7.49 2.98
CA THR A 110 -5.61 -7.30 2.19
C THR A 110 -5.79 -8.48 1.24
N SER A 111 -7.00 -9.02 1.19
CA SER A 111 -7.37 -10.03 0.19
C SER A 111 -7.82 -9.36 -1.09
N PHE A 112 -7.43 -9.88 -2.23
CA PHE A 112 -7.90 -9.44 -3.53
C PHE A 112 -7.70 -10.51 -4.59
#